data_990f8c29e25bc22fb51e5b8e0ef991da
#
_entry.id   990f8c29e25bc22fb51e5b8e0ef991da
#
_cell.length_a   1.000
_cell.length_b   1.000
_cell.length_c   1.000
_cell.angle_alpha   90.00
_cell.angle_beta   90.00
_cell.angle_gamma   90.00
#
_symmetry.space_group_name_H-M   'P 1'
#
loop_
_entity.id
_entity.type
_entity.pdbx_description
1 polymer ?
#
loop_
_entity_poly.entity_id
_entity_poly.type
_entity_poly.pdbx_seq_one_letter_code
_entity_poly.pdbx_strand_id
1 'polypeptide(L)'
;MLGSIEKSGLYLIWKSTFAKIRSEFTIGENVMQEIVVDSAKLHDFARTLCEKAGLRSEDAETIASHQVQTDLRGVHSHGTRALPGYLNLVLDGKMNPKPELRIATEGPSFAVVDGDNGMGHLASTLAMETAMEKAKTTGIAAAGVRNAGHFGAAACYAIMAASNQMIGFSTTNTGGASIVAPGGAEAVVANNAMSYALPTGDGHPIVLDMACGVSAWGKIGTLRMYGKPIPEGWLIDDTGQPTSNPDKGRFLAPAAGPRGYGLALIMGILAGPLSGGLMACNKSGDPSEHFFFALSIASFTDYGGYVEEIQQGIDKIHASKTAEGVEQAYLPGEIEWNNYDNYLENGIPIHVDHLRGLAGIAEKLDIPICWEWQE
;
A
#
# COMPACT_ATOMS: atom_id res chain seq x y z
N MET A 1 20.92 44.52 -9.57
CA MET A 1 20.36 43.68 -10.64
C MET A 1 20.15 42.27 -10.05
N LEU A 2 18.97 42.02 -9.50
CA LEU A 2 18.58 40.69 -9.01
C LEU A 2 17.58 40.15 -10.05
N GLY A 3 18.06 39.22 -10.85
CA GLY A 3 17.26 38.53 -11.86
C GLY A 3 16.14 37.70 -11.21
N SER A 4 14.97 37.81 -11.77
CA SER A 4 13.79 37.04 -11.45
C SER A 4 14.06 35.55 -11.65
N ILE A 5 14.05 34.78 -10.57
CA ILE A 5 14.01 33.32 -10.63
C ILE A 5 12.59 32.96 -11.08
N GLU A 6 12.48 32.47 -12.29
CA GLU A 6 11.25 31.89 -12.83
C GLU A 6 10.68 30.85 -11.87
N LYS A 7 9.40 31.02 -11.53
CA LYS A 7 8.62 30.09 -10.72
C LYS A 7 8.62 28.74 -11.44
N SER A 8 9.40 27.81 -10.92
CA SER A 8 9.67 26.50 -11.50
C SER A 8 8.39 25.72 -11.79
N GLY A 9 8.35 25.04 -12.92
CA GLY A 9 7.25 24.23 -13.44
C GLY A 9 6.72 23.12 -12.49
N LEU A 10 7.41 22.82 -11.40
CA LEU A 10 6.96 21.89 -10.36
C LEU A 10 5.66 22.34 -9.65
N TYR A 11 5.46 23.65 -9.42
CA TYR A 11 4.24 24.16 -8.82
C TYR A 11 3.01 24.07 -9.76
N LEU A 12 3.25 24.23 -11.07
CA LEU A 12 2.20 24.09 -12.09
C LEU A 12 1.81 22.62 -12.32
N ILE A 13 2.76 21.70 -12.22
CA ILE A 13 2.52 20.26 -12.32
C ILE A 13 1.68 19.80 -11.12
N TRP A 14 1.95 20.30 -9.91
CA TRP A 14 1.17 19.97 -8.70
C TRP A 14 -0.28 20.47 -8.83
N LYS A 15 -0.47 21.70 -9.27
CA LYS A 15 -1.79 22.33 -9.48
C LYS A 15 -2.64 21.62 -10.55
N SER A 16 -2.01 21.14 -11.63
CA SER A 16 -2.70 20.42 -12.71
C SER A 16 -3.07 18.98 -12.33
N THR A 17 -2.28 18.32 -11.50
CA THR A 17 -2.49 16.91 -11.18
C THR A 17 -3.61 16.72 -10.16
N PHE A 18 -3.68 17.52 -9.10
CA PHE A 18 -4.73 17.38 -8.06
C PHE A 18 -6.07 18.00 -8.45
N ALA A 19 -6.11 19.19 -9.05
CA ALA A 19 -7.35 19.78 -9.56
C ALA A 19 -7.94 18.98 -10.73
N LYS A 20 -7.09 18.43 -11.60
CA LYS A 20 -7.52 17.54 -12.68
C LYS A 20 -8.03 16.17 -12.19
N ILE A 21 -7.47 15.61 -11.13
CA ILE A 21 -7.95 14.36 -10.55
C ILE A 21 -9.41 14.52 -10.06
N ARG A 22 -9.80 15.66 -9.50
CA ARG A 22 -11.17 15.87 -9.01
C ARG A 22 -12.16 16.27 -10.11
N SER A 23 -11.77 17.06 -11.12
CA SER A 23 -12.66 17.49 -12.22
C SER A 23 -12.85 16.40 -13.30
N GLU A 24 -11.97 15.41 -13.38
CA GLU A 24 -12.07 14.29 -14.30
C GLU A 24 -12.88 13.11 -13.73
N PHE A 25 -13.30 13.17 -12.46
CA PHE A 25 -14.30 12.28 -11.90
C PHE A 25 -15.74 12.74 -12.15
N THR A 26 -15.96 13.85 -12.89
CA THR A 26 -17.30 14.23 -13.35
C THR A 26 -17.67 13.37 -14.57
N ILE A 27 -18.65 12.57 -14.37
CA ILE A 27 -19.27 11.57 -15.23
C ILE A 27 -19.60 12.16 -16.61
N GLY A 28 -18.76 11.89 -17.61
CA GLY A 28 -19.20 11.86 -19.00
C GLY A 28 -19.85 10.50 -19.28
N GLU A 29 -20.96 10.49 -19.96
CA GLU A 29 -21.83 9.39 -20.33
C GLU A 29 -21.10 8.07 -20.68
N ASN A 30 -20.68 7.28 -19.65
CA ASN A 30 -20.42 5.86 -19.76
C ASN A 30 -20.97 5.16 -18.53
N VAL A 31 -22.11 4.59 -18.73
CA VAL A 31 -22.95 3.86 -17.80
C VAL A 31 -22.14 2.80 -17.04
N MET A 32 -22.20 2.89 -15.72
CA MET A 32 -21.95 1.84 -14.73
C MET A 32 -20.72 0.93 -14.96
N GLN A 33 -19.52 1.49 -14.75
CA GLN A 33 -18.31 0.68 -14.63
C GLN A 33 -18.08 0.15 -13.20
N GLU A 34 -18.88 0.59 -12.22
CA GLU A 34 -18.73 0.21 -10.80
C GLU A 34 -20.03 -0.36 -10.24
N ILE A 35 -19.90 -1.36 -9.41
CA ILE A 35 -20.97 -1.94 -8.60
C ILE A 35 -20.63 -1.69 -7.13
N VAL A 36 -21.61 -1.19 -6.38
CA VAL A 36 -21.44 -0.99 -4.93
C VAL A 36 -21.64 -2.32 -4.22
N VAL A 37 -20.62 -2.75 -3.47
CA VAL A 37 -20.63 -4.00 -2.72
C VAL A 37 -20.56 -3.69 -1.22
N ASP A 38 -21.41 -4.31 -0.45
CA ASP A 38 -21.39 -4.23 1.00
C ASP A 38 -20.06 -4.78 1.56
N SER A 39 -19.43 -4.03 2.45
CA SER A 39 -18.08 -4.36 2.94
C SER A 39 -18.03 -5.66 3.75
N ALA A 40 -19.07 -5.96 4.54
CA ALA A 40 -19.14 -7.19 5.32
C ALA A 40 -19.34 -8.41 4.41
N LYS A 41 -20.18 -8.29 3.38
CA LYS A 41 -20.35 -9.35 2.36
C LYS A 41 -19.07 -9.60 1.58
N LEU A 42 -18.34 -8.53 1.20
CA LEU A 42 -17.08 -8.66 0.51
C LEU A 42 -16.01 -9.33 1.40
N HIS A 43 -16.00 -9.02 2.69
CA HIS A 43 -15.12 -9.63 3.67
C HIS A 43 -15.38 -11.14 3.81
N ASP A 44 -16.63 -11.53 4.05
CA ASP A 44 -17.02 -12.94 4.16
C ASP A 44 -16.73 -13.72 2.88
N PHE A 45 -16.94 -13.09 1.72
CA PHE A 45 -16.62 -13.66 0.43
C PHE A 45 -15.10 -13.87 0.26
N ALA A 46 -14.28 -12.85 0.55
CA ALA A 46 -12.82 -12.95 0.47
C ALA A 46 -12.28 -14.01 1.43
N ARG A 47 -12.79 -14.08 2.67
CA ARG A 47 -12.45 -15.12 3.64
C ARG A 47 -12.79 -16.50 3.12
N THR A 48 -14.00 -16.68 2.59
CA THR A 48 -14.45 -17.96 2.02
C THR A 48 -13.58 -18.41 0.84
N LEU A 49 -13.18 -17.48 -0.04
CA LEU A 49 -12.23 -17.77 -1.13
C LEU A 49 -10.89 -18.29 -0.60
N CYS A 50 -10.35 -17.65 0.43
CA CYS A 50 -9.10 -18.06 1.07
C CYS A 50 -9.20 -19.47 1.70
N GLU A 51 -10.26 -19.74 2.46
CA GLU A 51 -10.51 -21.05 3.09
C GLU A 51 -10.63 -22.17 2.04
N LYS A 52 -11.39 -21.92 0.96
CA LYS A 52 -11.57 -22.88 -0.13
C LYS A 52 -10.30 -23.10 -0.96
N ALA A 53 -9.43 -22.12 -1.03
CA ALA A 53 -8.10 -22.28 -1.63
C ALA A 53 -7.13 -23.08 -0.73
N GLY A 54 -7.52 -23.41 0.51
CA GLY A 54 -6.78 -24.28 1.41
C GLY A 54 -6.10 -23.59 2.60
N LEU A 55 -6.33 -22.30 2.82
CA LEU A 55 -5.81 -21.58 3.98
C LEU A 55 -6.52 -22.04 5.27
N ARG A 56 -5.89 -21.81 6.42
CA ARG A 56 -6.56 -21.95 7.72
C ARG A 56 -7.59 -20.83 7.90
N SER A 57 -8.61 -21.06 8.72
CA SER A 57 -9.68 -20.05 8.93
C SER A 57 -9.15 -18.76 9.55
N GLU A 58 -8.23 -18.84 10.51
CA GLU A 58 -7.56 -17.67 11.10
C GLU A 58 -6.70 -16.88 10.09
N ASP A 59 -5.99 -17.60 9.22
CA ASP A 59 -5.17 -16.98 8.16
C ASP A 59 -6.07 -16.29 7.11
N ALA A 60 -7.16 -16.94 6.74
CA ALA A 60 -8.16 -16.42 5.80
C ALA A 60 -8.82 -15.13 6.34
N GLU A 61 -9.16 -15.10 7.64
CA GLU A 61 -9.69 -13.92 8.33
C GLU A 61 -8.71 -12.75 8.28
N THR A 62 -7.44 -12.99 8.61
CA THR A 62 -6.39 -11.96 8.55
C THR A 62 -6.26 -11.38 7.15
N ILE A 63 -6.22 -12.22 6.12
CA ILE A 63 -6.06 -11.77 4.73
C ILE A 63 -7.30 -11.01 4.27
N ALA A 64 -8.51 -11.52 4.53
CA ALA A 64 -9.75 -10.85 4.15
C ALA A 64 -9.86 -9.46 4.80
N SER A 65 -9.53 -9.37 6.09
CA SER A 65 -9.51 -8.10 6.83
C SER A 65 -8.56 -7.08 6.20
N HIS A 66 -7.31 -7.46 5.90
CA HIS A 66 -6.36 -6.56 5.25
C HIS A 66 -6.82 -6.11 3.87
N GLN A 67 -7.36 -7.05 3.06
CA GLN A 67 -7.82 -6.76 1.70
C GLN A 67 -9.01 -5.80 1.70
N VAL A 68 -10.02 -6.05 2.54
CA VAL A 68 -11.23 -5.21 2.57
C VAL A 68 -10.99 -3.86 3.24
N GLN A 69 -10.16 -3.78 4.29
CA GLN A 69 -9.73 -2.49 4.83
C GLN A 69 -9.01 -1.63 3.78
N THR A 70 -8.24 -2.27 2.90
CA THR A 70 -7.55 -1.59 1.80
C THR A 70 -8.55 -1.09 0.76
N ASP A 71 -9.58 -1.87 0.44
CA ASP A 71 -10.67 -1.45 -0.46
C ASP A 71 -11.52 -0.33 0.14
N LEU A 72 -11.86 -0.40 1.44
CA LEU A 72 -12.55 0.68 2.16
C LEU A 72 -11.80 2.00 2.07
N ARG A 73 -10.48 1.98 2.06
CA ARG A 73 -9.64 3.17 1.88
C ARG A 73 -9.49 3.61 0.42
N GLY A 74 -10.17 2.94 -0.53
CA GLY A 74 -10.10 3.27 -1.96
C GLY A 74 -8.82 2.82 -2.65
N VAL A 75 -7.99 1.97 -2.02
CA VAL A 75 -6.72 1.48 -2.56
C VAL A 75 -6.89 0.09 -3.20
N HIS A 76 -7.87 -0.05 -4.08
CA HIS A 76 -8.29 -1.33 -4.69
C HIS A 76 -7.16 -2.13 -5.35
N SER A 77 -6.10 -1.48 -5.80
CA SER A 77 -4.96 -2.17 -6.44
C SER A 77 -4.22 -3.14 -5.51
N HIS A 78 -4.33 -2.94 -4.20
CA HIS A 78 -3.72 -3.75 -3.13
C HIS A 78 -4.78 -4.36 -2.20
N GLY A 79 -6.07 -4.15 -2.49
CA GLY A 79 -7.23 -4.77 -1.87
C GLY A 79 -7.63 -6.08 -2.57
N THR A 80 -8.92 -6.41 -2.52
CA THR A 80 -9.46 -7.67 -3.04
C THR A 80 -9.20 -7.90 -4.53
N ARG A 81 -8.86 -6.84 -5.30
CA ARG A 81 -8.40 -6.97 -6.69
C ARG A 81 -7.13 -7.81 -6.83
N ALA A 82 -6.26 -7.82 -5.82
CA ALA A 82 -5.03 -8.62 -5.86
C ALA A 82 -5.27 -10.08 -5.44
N LEU A 83 -6.36 -10.36 -4.75
CA LEU A 83 -6.66 -11.66 -4.16
C LEU A 83 -6.66 -12.82 -5.17
N PRO A 84 -7.26 -12.71 -6.38
CA PRO A 84 -7.20 -13.79 -7.38
C PRO A 84 -5.76 -14.18 -7.75
N GLY A 85 -4.86 -13.20 -7.83
CA GLY A 85 -3.43 -13.45 -8.10
C GLY A 85 -2.77 -14.28 -6.99
N TYR A 86 -3.00 -13.91 -5.74
CA TYR A 86 -2.48 -14.64 -4.58
C TYR A 86 -3.03 -16.06 -4.49
N LEU A 87 -4.35 -16.22 -4.68
CA LEU A 87 -4.98 -17.54 -4.60
C LEU A 87 -4.56 -18.45 -5.75
N ASN A 88 -4.31 -17.92 -6.95
CA ASN A 88 -3.73 -18.73 -8.02
C ASN A 88 -2.32 -19.25 -7.67
N LEU A 89 -1.48 -18.46 -7.00
CA LEU A 89 -0.17 -18.94 -6.53
C LEU A 89 -0.31 -20.09 -5.51
N VAL A 90 -1.31 -20.02 -4.63
CA VAL A 90 -1.64 -21.11 -3.69
C VAL A 90 -2.10 -22.36 -4.44
N LEU A 91 -3.07 -22.21 -5.34
CA LEU A 91 -3.65 -23.33 -6.11
C LEU A 91 -2.62 -23.99 -7.04
N ASP A 92 -1.67 -23.21 -7.55
CA ASP A 92 -0.53 -23.71 -8.36
C ASP A 92 0.57 -24.37 -7.52
N GLY A 93 0.45 -24.41 -6.19
CA GLY A 93 1.47 -24.95 -5.28
C GLY A 93 2.75 -24.11 -5.19
N LYS A 94 2.72 -22.85 -5.64
CA LYS A 94 3.85 -21.91 -5.59
C LYS A 94 3.94 -21.16 -4.26
N MET A 95 2.86 -21.15 -3.47
CA MET A 95 2.75 -20.49 -2.17
C MET A 95 2.15 -21.47 -1.17
N ASN A 96 2.71 -21.50 0.05
CA ASN A 96 2.25 -22.38 1.12
C ASN A 96 0.89 -21.88 1.66
N PRO A 97 -0.20 -22.66 1.57
CA PRO A 97 -1.51 -22.28 2.10
C PRO A 97 -1.60 -22.33 3.63
N LYS A 98 -0.69 -23.05 4.29
CA LYS A 98 -0.69 -23.25 5.75
C LYS A 98 0.70 -23.05 6.34
N PRO A 99 1.26 -21.81 6.21
CA PRO A 99 2.63 -21.57 6.62
C PRO A 99 2.79 -21.74 8.14
N GLU A 100 3.91 -22.31 8.54
CA GLU A 100 4.34 -22.35 9.95
C GLU A 100 5.27 -21.17 10.19
N LEU A 101 4.66 -20.03 10.54
CA LEU A 101 5.39 -18.80 10.85
C LEU A 101 6.27 -19.02 12.09
N ARG A 102 7.52 -18.56 12.03
CA ARG A 102 8.44 -18.70 13.14
C ARG A 102 9.34 -17.47 13.30
N ILE A 103 9.66 -17.12 14.51
CA ILE A 103 10.70 -16.15 14.82
C ILE A 103 12.05 -16.87 14.64
N ALA A 104 12.75 -16.55 13.55
CA ALA A 104 14.02 -17.18 13.18
C ALA A 104 15.19 -16.64 14.04
N THR A 105 15.11 -15.37 14.44
CA THR A 105 16.09 -14.73 15.30
C THR A 105 15.43 -13.57 16.03
N GLU A 106 15.81 -13.30 17.27
CA GLU A 106 15.29 -12.19 18.04
C GLU A 106 16.25 -11.69 19.13
N GLY A 107 16.02 -10.48 19.59
CA GLY A 107 16.63 -9.85 20.75
C GLY A 107 15.62 -8.96 21.46
N PRO A 108 16.05 -8.18 22.46
CA PRO A 108 15.14 -7.35 23.24
C PRO A 108 14.32 -6.37 22.38
N SER A 109 14.90 -5.80 21.30
CA SER A 109 14.30 -4.76 20.47
C SER A 109 14.21 -5.12 18.98
N PHE A 110 14.42 -6.39 18.62
CA PHE A 110 14.29 -6.83 17.23
C PHE A 110 13.80 -8.27 17.12
N ALA A 111 13.27 -8.61 15.94
CA ALA A 111 12.99 -9.98 15.52
C ALA A 111 13.14 -10.12 14.00
N VAL A 112 13.34 -11.35 13.53
CA VAL A 112 13.22 -11.74 12.13
C VAL A 112 12.25 -12.91 12.05
N VAL A 113 11.16 -12.73 11.29
CA VAL A 113 10.13 -13.72 11.05
C VAL A 113 10.42 -14.45 9.74
N ASP A 114 10.40 -15.76 9.74
CA ASP A 114 10.40 -16.60 8.55
C ASP A 114 8.94 -16.92 8.17
N GLY A 115 8.53 -16.52 6.96
CA GLY A 115 7.15 -16.61 6.50
C GLY A 115 6.79 -17.95 5.86
N ASP A 116 7.71 -18.92 5.82
CA ASP A 116 7.50 -20.28 5.31
C ASP A 116 6.81 -20.31 3.93
N ASN A 117 7.21 -19.40 3.04
CA ASN A 117 6.63 -19.21 1.71
C ASN A 117 5.09 -18.99 1.71
N GLY A 118 4.53 -18.50 2.80
CA GLY A 118 3.12 -18.13 2.90
C GLY A 118 2.82 -16.74 2.35
N MET A 119 1.54 -16.35 2.38
CA MET A 119 1.14 -14.98 2.05
C MET A 119 1.82 -13.98 2.99
N GLY A 120 2.42 -12.94 2.41
CA GLY A 120 3.16 -11.94 3.18
C GLY A 120 2.35 -11.22 4.24
N HIS A 121 1.02 -11.16 4.07
CA HIS A 121 0.09 -10.60 5.06
C HIS A 121 0.26 -11.24 6.44
N LEU A 122 0.37 -12.56 6.50
CA LEU A 122 0.43 -13.32 7.75
C LEU A 122 1.74 -13.05 8.50
N ALA A 123 2.88 -13.23 7.82
CA ALA A 123 4.19 -12.98 8.42
C ALA A 123 4.40 -11.51 8.82
N SER A 124 3.83 -10.58 8.05
CA SER A 124 3.91 -9.14 8.31
C SER A 124 3.07 -8.71 9.51
N THR A 125 1.88 -9.32 9.68
CA THR A 125 1.06 -9.13 10.88
C THR A 125 1.81 -9.59 12.12
N LEU A 126 2.34 -10.81 12.13
CA LEU A 126 3.15 -11.33 13.24
C LEU A 126 4.39 -10.46 13.53
N ALA A 127 5.06 -9.95 12.48
CA ALA A 127 6.23 -9.10 12.62
C ALA A 127 5.88 -7.77 13.29
N MET A 128 4.80 -7.10 12.87
CA MET A 128 4.36 -5.84 13.48
C MET A 128 3.89 -6.06 14.92
N GLU A 129 3.12 -7.11 15.19
CA GLU A 129 2.71 -7.48 16.56
C GLU A 129 3.92 -7.73 17.47
N THR A 130 4.93 -8.45 16.96
CA THR A 130 6.18 -8.69 17.70
C THR A 130 6.94 -7.39 17.96
N ALA A 131 7.01 -6.49 16.97
CA ALA A 131 7.66 -5.19 17.16
C ALA A 131 6.91 -4.33 18.19
N MET A 132 5.57 -4.28 18.14
CA MET A 132 4.76 -3.56 19.13
C MET A 132 4.95 -4.10 20.54
N GLU A 133 4.94 -5.42 20.71
CA GLU A 133 5.11 -6.04 22.04
C GLU A 133 6.49 -5.72 22.63
N LYS A 134 7.55 -5.83 21.83
CA LYS A 134 8.91 -5.49 22.28
C LYS A 134 9.06 -3.98 22.56
N ALA A 135 8.42 -3.12 21.75
CA ALA A 135 8.49 -1.66 21.93
C ALA A 135 7.89 -1.19 23.28
N LYS A 136 6.95 -1.92 23.87
CA LYS A 136 6.41 -1.59 25.19
C LYS A 136 7.48 -1.53 26.29
N THR A 137 8.54 -2.32 26.15
CA THR A 137 9.62 -2.39 27.14
C THR A 137 10.89 -1.67 26.69
N THR A 138 11.17 -1.61 25.40
CA THR A 138 12.40 -1.04 24.84
C THR A 138 12.23 0.37 24.28
N GLY A 139 10.99 0.87 24.22
CA GLY A 139 10.64 2.18 23.64
C GLY A 139 10.56 2.16 22.11
N ILE A 140 11.40 1.39 21.44
CA ILE A 140 11.38 1.13 20.00
C ILE A 140 11.80 -0.30 19.72
N ALA A 141 11.11 -0.98 18.81
CA ALA A 141 11.55 -2.27 18.31
C ALA A 141 11.23 -2.43 16.83
N ALA A 142 12.00 -3.28 16.16
CA ALA A 142 11.88 -3.56 14.74
C ALA A 142 11.71 -5.05 14.46
N ALA A 143 11.05 -5.40 13.35
CA ALA A 143 10.97 -6.76 12.89
C ALA A 143 11.16 -6.86 11.37
N GLY A 144 12.01 -7.78 10.93
CA GLY A 144 12.16 -8.15 9.53
C GLY A 144 11.32 -9.38 9.20
N VAL A 145 10.92 -9.51 7.94
CA VAL A 145 10.27 -10.71 7.39
C VAL A 145 11.06 -11.18 6.19
N ARG A 146 11.27 -12.47 6.08
CA ARG A 146 11.85 -13.13 4.91
C ARG A 146 11.04 -14.35 4.48
N ASN A 147 11.31 -14.86 3.30
CA ASN A 147 10.67 -16.06 2.78
C ASN A 147 9.14 -15.97 2.84
N ALA A 148 8.58 -14.86 2.34
CA ALA A 148 7.15 -14.61 2.31
C ALA A 148 6.71 -14.11 0.92
N GLY A 149 5.42 -14.16 0.63
CA GLY A 149 4.84 -13.53 -0.55
C GLY A 149 4.64 -12.02 -0.36
N HIS A 150 4.02 -11.37 -1.34
CA HIS A 150 3.63 -9.97 -1.26
C HIS A 150 2.69 -9.71 -0.07
N PHE A 151 2.81 -8.54 0.58
CA PHE A 151 2.12 -8.23 1.84
C PHE A 151 0.88 -7.31 1.72
N GLY A 152 0.44 -7.00 0.49
CA GLY A 152 -0.69 -6.08 0.26
C GLY A 152 -0.29 -4.61 0.41
N ALA A 153 -1.10 -3.83 1.12
CA ALA A 153 -0.88 -2.41 1.37
C ALA A 153 -0.02 -2.18 2.63
N ALA A 154 1.03 -1.38 2.51
CA ALA A 154 1.94 -1.09 3.63
C ALA A 154 1.23 -0.41 4.81
N ALA A 155 0.25 0.46 4.53
CA ALA A 155 -0.52 1.16 5.56
C ALA A 155 -1.18 0.23 6.58
N CYS A 156 -1.61 -0.98 6.19
CA CYS A 156 -2.30 -1.90 7.09
C CYS A 156 -1.47 -2.16 8.37
N TYR A 157 -0.18 -2.38 8.21
CA TYR A 157 0.71 -2.69 9.35
C TYR A 157 1.08 -1.45 10.17
N ALA A 158 1.35 -0.33 9.51
CA ALA A 158 1.64 0.91 10.23
C ALA A 158 0.44 1.36 11.08
N ILE A 159 -0.79 1.21 10.57
CA ILE A 159 -2.03 1.51 11.28
C ILE A 159 -2.21 0.60 12.51
N MET A 160 -1.79 -0.68 12.46
CA MET A 160 -1.84 -1.55 13.64
C MET A 160 -1.11 -0.93 14.85
N ALA A 161 0.08 -0.37 14.63
CA ALA A 161 0.82 0.30 15.69
C ALA A 161 0.13 1.60 16.14
N ALA A 162 -0.38 2.41 15.20
CA ALA A 162 -1.08 3.65 15.52
C ALA A 162 -2.35 3.40 16.36
N SER A 163 -3.09 2.34 16.05
CA SER A 163 -4.24 1.88 16.85
C SER A 163 -3.88 1.42 18.27
N ASN A 164 -2.59 1.20 18.53
CA ASN A 164 -2.05 0.84 19.84
C ASN A 164 -1.21 1.97 20.48
N GLN A 165 -1.49 3.23 20.14
CA GLN A 165 -0.81 4.43 20.66
C GLN A 165 0.71 4.46 20.39
N MET A 166 1.14 3.83 19.31
CA MET A 166 2.53 3.78 18.86
C MET A 166 2.67 4.41 17.48
N ILE A 167 3.82 4.95 17.14
CA ILE A 167 4.13 5.28 15.74
C ILE A 167 4.54 4.00 15.04
N GLY A 168 3.85 3.68 13.94
CA GLY A 168 4.14 2.52 13.12
C GLY A 168 4.87 2.86 11.83
N PHE A 169 5.75 1.97 11.41
CA PHE A 169 6.40 2.00 10.11
C PHE A 169 6.37 0.63 9.46
N SER A 170 6.20 0.61 8.15
CA SER A 170 6.30 -0.60 7.35
C SER A 170 6.93 -0.32 5.99
N THR A 171 7.71 -1.25 5.48
CA THR A 171 8.24 -1.21 4.11
C THR A 171 8.47 -2.62 3.56
N THR A 172 8.72 -2.71 2.27
CA THR A 172 8.84 -3.98 1.55
C THR A 172 9.95 -3.95 0.52
N ASN A 173 10.43 -5.12 0.15
CA ASN A 173 11.30 -5.42 -0.99
C ASN A 173 10.65 -6.52 -1.82
N THR A 174 9.64 -6.15 -2.62
CA THR A 174 8.82 -7.09 -3.39
C THR A 174 9.33 -7.31 -4.80
N GLY A 175 9.27 -8.54 -5.26
CA GLY A 175 9.51 -8.90 -6.65
C GLY A 175 10.91 -8.54 -7.16
N GLY A 176 11.01 -8.22 -8.43
CA GLY A 176 12.24 -7.77 -9.08
C GLY A 176 12.34 -6.25 -9.17
N ALA A 177 13.47 -5.77 -9.68
CA ALA A 177 13.70 -4.37 -9.97
C ALA A 177 12.65 -3.82 -10.95
N SER A 178 12.14 -2.63 -10.68
CA SER A 178 11.11 -1.95 -11.48
C SER A 178 11.33 -0.45 -11.65
N ILE A 179 12.24 0.15 -10.89
CA ILE A 179 12.60 1.57 -10.96
C ILE A 179 14.03 1.71 -11.47
N VAL A 180 14.22 2.64 -12.39
CA VAL A 180 15.55 2.99 -12.92
C VAL A 180 16.30 3.93 -11.99
N ALA A 181 17.63 3.81 -11.95
CA ALA A 181 18.46 4.83 -11.34
C ALA A 181 18.43 6.12 -12.17
N PRO A 182 18.63 7.32 -11.57
CA PRO A 182 18.75 8.55 -12.32
C PRO A 182 19.83 8.46 -13.41
N GLY A 183 19.43 8.69 -14.67
CA GLY A 183 20.31 8.54 -15.83
C GLY A 183 20.51 7.09 -16.32
N GLY A 184 19.83 6.11 -15.70
CA GLY A 184 19.86 4.72 -16.13
C GLY A 184 18.79 4.40 -17.18
N ALA A 185 18.97 3.28 -17.87
CA ALA A 185 18.01 2.70 -18.82
C ALA A 185 17.61 1.25 -18.43
N GLU A 186 17.90 0.86 -17.21
CA GLU A 186 17.59 -0.45 -16.66
C GLU A 186 17.09 -0.30 -15.22
N ALA A 187 16.13 -1.12 -14.83
CA ALA A 187 15.64 -1.13 -13.46
C ALA A 187 16.65 -1.81 -12.53
N VAL A 188 16.94 -1.17 -11.40
CA VAL A 188 17.93 -1.65 -10.42
C VAL A 188 17.41 -1.71 -8.99
N VAL A 189 16.28 -1.08 -8.70
CA VAL A 189 15.59 -1.15 -7.41
C VAL A 189 14.12 -1.49 -7.61
N ALA A 190 13.49 -2.13 -6.63
CA ALA A 190 12.06 -2.38 -6.65
C ALA A 190 11.27 -1.10 -6.30
N ASN A 191 9.97 -1.11 -6.57
CA ASN A 191 9.05 -0.02 -6.19
C ASN A 191 8.65 -0.15 -4.72
N ASN A 192 9.63 -0.13 -3.84
CA ASN A 192 9.49 -0.40 -2.43
C ASN A 192 8.54 0.60 -1.76
N ALA A 193 7.33 0.16 -1.47
CA ALA A 193 6.36 0.97 -0.74
C ALA A 193 6.81 1.14 0.71
N MET A 194 6.48 2.28 1.29
CA MET A 194 6.66 2.54 2.72
C MET A 194 5.43 3.24 3.29
N SER A 195 5.13 2.95 4.55
CA SER A 195 4.07 3.65 5.27
C SER A 195 4.52 4.03 6.67
N TYR A 196 4.07 5.21 7.09
CA TYR A 196 4.06 5.65 8.48
C TYR A 196 2.63 5.89 8.92
N ALA A 197 2.31 5.49 10.15
CA ALA A 197 1.06 5.88 10.79
C ALA A 197 1.33 6.45 12.18
N LEU A 198 0.71 7.61 12.46
CA LEU A 198 0.89 8.36 13.68
C LEU A 198 -0.48 8.57 14.33
N PRO A 199 -0.70 8.13 15.60
CA PRO A 199 -1.98 8.31 16.26
C PRO A 199 -2.29 9.79 16.52
N THR A 200 -3.59 10.13 16.51
CA THR A 200 -4.09 11.50 16.74
C THR A 200 -5.05 11.57 17.95
N GLY A 201 -5.08 10.54 18.78
CA GLY A 201 -6.05 10.37 19.85
C GLY A 201 -7.24 9.53 19.42
N ASP A 202 -8.45 10.07 19.55
CA ASP A 202 -9.70 9.37 19.21
C ASP A 202 -10.04 9.40 17.70
N GLY A 203 -9.31 10.17 16.91
CA GLY A 203 -9.51 10.29 15.46
C GLY A 203 -8.72 9.26 14.65
N HIS A 204 -8.92 9.29 13.34
CA HIS A 204 -8.10 8.49 12.42
C HIS A 204 -6.63 8.91 12.49
N PRO A 205 -5.67 7.97 12.46
CA PRO A 205 -4.25 8.30 12.44
C PRO A 205 -3.86 9.06 11.15
N ILE A 206 -2.84 9.91 11.24
CA ILE A 206 -2.16 10.43 10.05
C ILE A 206 -1.41 9.25 9.41
N VAL A 207 -1.64 9.01 8.12
CA VAL A 207 -1.04 7.87 7.39
C VAL A 207 -0.37 8.35 6.12
N LEU A 208 0.96 8.34 6.10
CA LEU A 208 1.71 8.44 4.86
C LEU A 208 1.88 7.02 4.29
N ASP A 209 1.29 6.74 3.14
CA ASP A 209 1.47 5.48 2.40
C ASP A 209 1.84 5.79 0.96
N MET A 210 3.03 5.41 0.55
CA MET A 210 3.54 5.75 -0.77
C MET A 210 4.49 4.70 -1.32
N ALA A 211 4.45 4.51 -2.64
CA ALA A 211 5.53 3.87 -3.38
C ALA A 211 6.71 4.83 -3.55
N CYS A 212 7.91 4.30 -3.72
CA CYS A 212 9.10 5.10 -4.04
C CYS A 212 9.17 5.54 -5.52
N GLY A 213 8.42 4.88 -6.40
CA GLY A 213 8.17 5.35 -7.76
C GLY A 213 7.09 6.43 -7.81
N VAL A 214 7.01 7.17 -8.91
CA VAL A 214 5.92 8.16 -9.11
C VAL A 214 4.54 7.49 -9.13
N SER A 215 4.51 6.19 -9.39
CA SER A 215 3.30 5.36 -9.42
C SER A 215 3.64 3.90 -9.10
N ALA A 216 2.61 3.06 -9.06
CA ALA A 216 2.72 1.61 -8.98
C ALA A 216 2.10 0.96 -10.23
N TRP A 217 2.57 -0.24 -10.62
CA TRP A 217 1.99 -1.00 -11.73
C TRP A 217 0.48 -1.25 -11.53
N GLY A 218 0.04 -1.45 -10.30
CA GLY A 218 -1.38 -1.56 -9.96
C GLY A 218 -2.17 -0.29 -10.30
N LYS A 219 -1.61 0.91 -10.06
CA LYS A 219 -2.24 2.19 -10.42
C LYS A 219 -2.30 2.38 -11.94
N ILE A 220 -1.23 2.01 -12.66
CA ILE A 220 -1.22 2.02 -14.14
C ILE A 220 -2.30 1.06 -14.68
N GLY A 221 -2.42 -0.14 -14.08
CA GLY A 221 -3.51 -1.07 -14.40
C GLY A 221 -4.89 -0.48 -14.14
N THR A 222 -5.07 0.29 -13.05
CA THR A 222 -6.31 1.01 -12.75
C THR A 222 -6.63 2.05 -13.83
N LEU A 223 -5.65 2.90 -14.21
CA LEU A 223 -5.86 3.88 -15.29
C LEU A 223 -6.30 3.22 -16.61
N ARG A 224 -5.66 2.10 -16.98
CA ARG A 224 -6.04 1.30 -18.15
C ARG A 224 -7.47 0.77 -18.04
N MET A 225 -7.86 0.22 -16.88
CA MET A 225 -9.19 -0.30 -16.60
C MET A 225 -10.28 0.75 -16.81
N TYR A 226 -10.01 2.00 -16.39
CA TYR A 226 -10.91 3.14 -16.57
C TYR A 226 -10.72 3.87 -17.91
N GLY A 227 -9.91 3.35 -18.84
CA GLY A 227 -9.63 3.98 -20.12
C GLY A 227 -8.93 5.35 -20.01
N LYS A 228 -8.25 5.61 -18.89
CA LYS A 228 -7.60 6.89 -18.62
C LYS A 228 -6.16 6.90 -19.12
N PRO A 229 -5.67 8.05 -19.65
CA PRO A 229 -4.30 8.17 -20.09
C PRO A 229 -3.32 8.06 -18.92
N ILE A 230 -2.13 7.47 -19.18
CA ILE A 230 -1.04 7.46 -18.22
C ILE A 230 -0.37 8.84 -18.27
N PRO A 231 -0.18 9.51 -17.11
CA PRO A 231 0.50 10.79 -17.05
C PRO A 231 1.93 10.72 -17.60
N GLU A 232 2.38 11.81 -18.23
CA GLU A 232 3.74 11.91 -18.71
C GLU A 232 4.77 11.77 -17.58
N GLY A 233 5.86 11.07 -17.83
CA GLY A 233 6.94 10.88 -16.88
C GLY A 233 6.67 9.80 -15.82
N TRP A 234 5.57 9.05 -15.90
CA TRP A 234 5.34 7.90 -15.00
C TRP A 234 6.10 6.65 -15.45
N LEU A 235 6.26 6.48 -16.74
CA LEU A 235 6.94 5.33 -17.31
C LEU A 235 8.26 5.75 -17.96
N ILE A 236 9.19 4.82 -17.97
CA ILE A 236 10.48 4.89 -18.68
C ILE A 236 10.51 3.75 -19.70
N ASP A 237 10.93 4.03 -20.92
CA ASP A 237 11.09 3.02 -21.96
C ASP A 237 12.45 2.29 -21.86
N ASP A 238 12.70 1.36 -22.78
CA ASP A 238 13.93 0.55 -22.85
C ASP A 238 15.18 1.35 -23.24
N THR A 239 15.02 2.62 -23.65
CA THR A 239 16.13 3.54 -23.92
C THR A 239 16.43 4.51 -22.77
N GLY A 240 15.67 4.40 -21.66
CA GLY A 240 15.78 5.28 -20.50
C GLY A 240 15.05 6.62 -20.66
N GLN A 241 14.18 6.75 -21.68
CA GLN A 241 13.42 7.99 -21.92
C GLN A 241 12.01 7.91 -21.30
N PRO A 242 11.51 9.03 -20.75
CA PRO A 242 10.13 9.12 -20.28
C PRO A 242 9.11 8.81 -21.39
N THR A 243 8.05 8.07 -21.03
CA THR A 243 6.95 7.76 -21.95
C THR A 243 5.62 7.71 -21.22
N SER A 244 4.54 8.12 -21.87
CA SER A 244 3.15 7.87 -21.42
C SER A 244 2.50 6.71 -22.17
N ASN A 245 3.20 6.12 -23.14
CA ASN A 245 2.70 4.97 -23.90
C ASN A 245 2.89 3.68 -23.06
N PRO A 246 1.79 3.01 -22.64
CA PRO A 246 1.87 1.80 -21.82
C PRO A 246 2.55 0.62 -22.54
N ASP A 247 2.54 0.60 -23.87
CA ASP A 247 3.15 -0.48 -24.65
C ASP A 247 4.67 -0.33 -24.79
N LYS A 248 5.18 0.90 -24.62
CA LYS A 248 6.62 1.22 -24.62
C LYS A 248 7.20 1.28 -23.21
N GLY A 249 6.38 1.59 -22.20
CA GLY A 249 6.82 1.66 -20.81
C GLY A 249 7.33 0.31 -20.32
N ARG A 250 8.55 0.27 -19.80
CA ARG A 250 9.22 -0.91 -19.26
C ARG A 250 9.46 -0.78 -17.78
N PHE A 251 9.71 0.44 -17.32
CA PHE A 251 10.11 0.74 -15.95
C PHE A 251 9.29 1.89 -15.41
N LEU A 252 9.27 2.02 -14.07
CA LEU A 252 8.68 3.15 -13.37
C LEU A 252 9.73 4.24 -13.16
N ALA A 253 9.32 5.49 -13.30
CA ALA A 253 10.14 6.62 -12.89
C ALA A 253 10.16 6.74 -11.35
N PRO A 254 11.28 7.10 -10.71
CA PRO A 254 11.33 7.37 -9.28
C PRO A 254 10.59 8.66 -8.91
N ALA A 255 9.86 8.66 -7.79
CA ALA A 255 9.17 9.84 -7.27
C ALA A 255 10.17 10.97 -6.99
N ALA A 256 9.91 12.17 -7.52
CA ALA A 256 10.82 13.30 -7.40
C ALA A 256 12.28 12.98 -7.81
N GLY A 257 12.46 12.09 -8.78
CA GLY A 257 13.77 11.74 -9.35
C GLY A 257 14.72 11.07 -8.34
N PRO A 258 15.93 11.63 -8.11
CA PRO A 258 16.93 11.01 -7.21
C PRO A 258 16.44 10.76 -5.78
N ARG A 259 15.44 11.51 -5.30
CA ARG A 259 14.90 11.35 -3.94
C ARG A 259 14.14 10.04 -3.79
N GLY A 260 13.22 9.75 -4.72
CA GLY A 260 12.47 8.49 -4.72
C GLY A 260 13.37 7.28 -4.99
N TYR A 261 14.36 7.41 -5.87
CA TYR A 261 15.38 6.38 -6.06
C TYR A 261 16.15 6.08 -4.77
N GLY A 262 16.62 7.13 -4.08
CA GLY A 262 17.33 6.98 -2.80
C GLY A 262 16.46 6.30 -1.74
N LEU A 263 15.18 6.71 -1.63
CA LEU A 263 14.22 6.04 -0.73
C LEU A 263 14.03 4.57 -1.12
N ALA A 264 13.81 4.26 -2.40
CA ALA A 264 13.65 2.87 -2.87
C ALA A 264 14.85 1.99 -2.51
N LEU A 265 16.07 2.53 -2.68
CA LEU A 265 17.29 1.81 -2.33
C LEU A 265 17.36 1.52 -0.82
N ILE A 266 17.13 2.52 0.03
CA ILE A 266 17.17 2.36 1.49
C ILE A 266 16.08 1.41 1.98
N MET A 267 14.84 1.57 1.51
CA MET A 267 13.74 0.67 1.87
C MET A 267 14.04 -0.77 1.45
N GLY A 268 14.61 -0.95 0.24
CA GLY A 268 15.02 -2.27 -0.24
C GLY A 268 16.13 -2.92 0.58
N ILE A 269 17.06 -2.13 1.14
CA ILE A 269 18.12 -2.64 2.03
C ILE A 269 17.55 -3.04 3.40
N LEU A 270 16.67 -2.22 3.97
CA LEU A 270 16.02 -2.51 5.25
C LEU A 270 15.16 -3.78 5.16
N ALA A 271 14.32 -3.87 4.14
CA ALA A 271 13.46 -5.03 3.97
C ALA A 271 14.23 -6.27 3.49
N GLY A 272 15.12 -6.14 2.50
CA GLY A 272 15.85 -7.24 1.88
C GLY A 272 17.04 -7.73 2.72
N PRO A 273 18.27 -7.25 2.48
CA PRO A 273 19.47 -7.78 3.12
C PRO A 273 19.43 -7.76 4.65
N LEU A 274 18.87 -6.74 5.29
CA LEU A 274 18.78 -6.68 6.76
C LEU A 274 17.87 -7.79 7.32
N SER A 275 16.83 -8.19 6.58
CA SER A 275 15.93 -9.29 6.96
C SER A 275 16.44 -10.68 6.51
N GLY A 276 17.59 -10.74 5.85
CA GLY A 276 18.22 -11.99 5.36
C GLY A 276 17.82 -12.36 3.93
N GLY A 277 17.26 -11.42 3.16
CA GLY A 277 16.95 -11.56 1.74
C GLY A 277 17.99 -10.91 0.82
N LEU A 278 17.59 -10.61 -0.41
CA LEU A 278 18.45 -10.09 -1.47
C LEU A 278 18.10 -8.65 -1.84
N MET A 279 19.06 -7.93 -2.43
CA MET A 279 18.78 -6.68 -3.15
C MET A 279 17.89 -6.97 -4.37
N ALA A 280 16.99 -6.03 -4.71
CA ALA A 280 16.06 -6.20 -5.84
C ALA A 280 16.76 -6.50 -7.18
N CYS A 281 17.93 -5.91 -7.44
CA CYS A 281 18.73 -6.18 -8.64
C CYS A 281 19.30 -7.62 -8.71
N ASN A 282 19.32 -8.33 -7.58
CA ASN A 282 19.79 -9.72 -7.49
C ASN A 282 18.63 -10.72 -7.39
N LYS A 283 17.38 -10.25 -7.52
CA LYS A 283 16.17 -11.08 -7.43
C LYS A 283 15.56 -11.31 -8.81
N SER A 284 14.97 -12.46 -9.00
CA SER A 284 14.19 -12.83 -10.18
C SER A 284 12.71 -13.09 -9.86
N GLY A 285 12.15 -12.35 -8.87
CA GLY A 285 10.80 -12.54 -8.39
C GLY A 285 10.72 -12.79 -6.89
N ASP A 286 9.69 -13.53 -6.44
CA ASP A 286 9.54 -13.92 -5.04
C ASP A 286 10.66 -14.89 -4.59
N PRO A 287 10.92 -15.00 -3.27
CA PRO A 287 10.15 -14.44 -2.17
C PRO A 287 10.33 -12.93 -1.98
N SER A 288 9.36 -12.32 -1.29
CA SER A 288 9.41 -10.94 -0.82
C SER A 288 9.94 -10.87 0.60
N GLU A 289 10.51 -9.73 0.95
CA GLU A 289 10.93 -9.42 2.30
C GLU A 289 10.27 -8.12 2.75
N HIS A 290 10.08 -7.96 4.05
CA HIS A 290 9.43 -6.80 4.64
C HIS A 290 10.16 -6.36 5.91
N PHE A 291 9.95 -5.09 6.28
CA PHE A 291 10.54 -4.55 7.50
C PHE A 291 9.57 -3.59 8.17
N PHE A 292 9.52 -3.68 9.48
CA PHE A 292 8.59 -2.96 10.35
C PHE A 292 9.32 -2.39 11.55
N PHE A 293 8.81 -1.29 12.08
CA PHE A 293 9.10 -0.90 13.46
C PHE A 293 7.87 -0.28 14.13
N ALA A 294 7.83 -0.40 15.45
CA ALA A 294 6.91 0.29 16.33
C ALA A 294 7.69 1.13 17.34
N LEU A 295 7.22 2.36 17.59
CA LEU A 295 7.80 3.29 18.54
C LEU A 295 6.74 3.66 19.57
N SER A 296 6.99 3.35 20.85
CA SER A 296 6.09 3.66 21.96
C SER A 296 6.19 5.14 22.30
N ILE A 297 5.14 5.91 22.04
CA ILE A 297 5.10 7.34 22.35
C ILE A 297 5.29 7.58 23.84
N ALA A 298 4.65 6.75 24.70
CA ALA A 298 4.75 6.86 26.13
C ALA A 298 6.19 6.67 26.70
N SER A 299 7.09 6.07 25.92
CA SER A 299 8.51 5.98 26.28
C SER A 299 9.30 7.25 26.02
N PHE A 300 8.80 8.16 25.19
CA PHE A 300 9.45 9.41 24.80
C PHE A 300 8.83 10.64 25.46
N THR A 301 7.50 10.65 25.60
CA THR A 301 6.74 11.77 26.15
C THR A 301 5.40 11.31 26.72
N ASP A 302 4.69 12.19 27.43
CA ASP A 302 3.31 11.94 27.82
C ASP A 302 2.40 11.84 26.59
N TYR A 303 1.60 10.77 26.52
CA TYR A 303 0.73 10.52 25.37
C TYR A 303 -0.36 11.59 25.23
N GLY A 304 -0.94 12.06 26.35
CA GLY A 304 -1.96 13.12 26.30
C GLY A 304 -1.42 14.43 25.72
N GLY A 305 -0.26 14.87 26.18
CA GLY A 305 0.43 16.05 25.66
C GLY A 305 0.85 15.90 24.19
N TYR A 306 1.25 14.70 23.77
CA TYR A 306 1.52 14.39 22.36
C TYR A 306 0.25 14.58 21.50
N VAL A 307 -0.87 13.99 21.90
CA VAL A 307 -2.15 14.10 21.18
C VAL A 307 -2.62 15.55 21.10
N GLU A 308 -2.53 16.30 22.19
CA GLU A 308 -2.92 17.72 22.22
C GLU A 308 -2.13 18.55 21.20
N GLU A 309 -0.81 18.38 21.12
CA GLU A 309 0.03 19.12 20.18
C GLU A 309 -0.26 18.70 18.72
N ILE A 310 -0.47 17.40 18.47
CA ILE A 310 -0.86 16.92 17.14
C ILE A 310 -2.20 17.52 16.71
N GLN A 311 -3.21 17.52 17.59
CA GLN A 311 -4.52 18.09 17.28
C GLN A 311 -4.45 19.58 16.97
N GLN A 312 -3.69 20.35 17.76
CA GLN A 312 -3.45 21.76 17.48
C GLN A 312 -2.77 21.98 16.12
N GLY A 313 -1.85 21.09 15.74
CA GLY A 313 -1.21 21.10 14.42
C GLY A 313 -2.19 20.82 13.29
N ILE A 314 -3.05 19.82 13.46
CA ILE A 314 -4.13 19.46 12.51
C ILE A 314 -5.06 20.65 12.29
N ASP A 315 -5.55 21.27 13.37
CA ASP A 315 -6.46 22.41 13.29
C ASP A 315 -5.84 23.59 12.53
N LYS A 316 -4.55 23.88 12.77
CA LYS A 316 -3.82 24.93 12.04
C LYS A 316 -3.64 24.59 10.55
N ILE A 317 -3.40 23.33 10.20
CA ILE A 317 -3.27 22.89 8.80
C ILE A 317 -4.62 23.06 8.09
N HIS A 318 -5.71 22.59 8.69
CA HIS A 318 -7.05 22.71 8.12
C HIS A 318 -7.50 24.16 8.01
N ALA A 319 -7.16 25.02 8.98
CA ALA A 319 -7.45 26.45 8.94
C ALA A 319 -6.51 27.25 8.03
N SER A 320 -5.52 26.62 7.41
CA SER A 320 -4.56 27.33 6.55
C SER A 320 -5.22 27.84 5.27
N LYS A 321 -4.72 28.98 4.76
CA LYS A 321 -5.23 29.54 3.51
C LYS A 321 -4.95 28.60 2.34
N THR A 322 -6.00 28.18 1.66
CA THR A 322 -5.93 27.34 0.48
C THR A 322 -5.65 28.15 -0.80
N ALA A 323 -5.17 27.47 -1.86
CA ALA A 323 -5.08 28.05 -3.19
C ALA A 323 -6.48 28.20 -3.81
N GLU A 324 -6.62 29.08 -4.82
CA GLU A 324 -7.87 29.24 -5.54
C GLU A 324 -8.39 27.93 -6.12
N GLY A 325 -9.65 27.59 -5.87
CA GLY A 325 -10.29 26.35 -6.31
C GLY A 325 -9.92 25.13 -5.46
N VAL A 326 -9.23 25.28 -4.32
CA VAL A 326 -8.93 24.21 -3.35
C VAL A 326 -9.78 24.45 -2.11
N GLU A 327 -10.61 23.47 -1.75
CA GLU A 327 -11.53 23.58 -0.61
C GLU A 327 -10.82 23.47 0.74
N GLN A 328 -9.86 22.55 0.84
CA GLN A 328 -9.20 22.20 2.10
C GLN A 328 -7.74 21.74 1.85
N ALA A 329 -6.86 21.99 2.81
CA ALA A 329 -5.56 21.34 2.91
C ALA A 329 -5.73 20.00 3.62
N TYR A 330 -5.40 18.90 2.96
CA TYR A 330 -5.53 17.56 3.50
C TYR A 330 -4.25 17.10 4.19
N LEU A 331 -4.42 16.32 5.25
CA LEU A 331 -3.34 15.55 5.87
C LEU A 331 -3.03 14.28 5.03
N PRO A 332 -1.83 13.72 5.15
CA PRO A 332 -1.55 12.39 4.58
C PRO A 332 -2.51 11.33 5.10
N GLY A 333 -3.16 10.60 4.18
CA GLY A 333 -4.13 9.56 4.49
C GLY A 333 -5.56 10.03 4.75
N GLU A 334 -5.82 11.33 4.81
CA GLU A 334 -7.15 11.86 5.12
C GLU A 334 -8.18 11.56 4.01
N ILE A 335 -7.74 11.57 2.75
CA ILE A 335 -8.61 11.21 1.62
C ILE A 335 -9.02 9.73 1.72
N GLU A 336 -8.08 8.86 2.08
CA GLU A 336 -8.31 7.44 2.28
C GLU A 336 -9.24 7.18 3.48
N TRP A 337 -9.16 7.98 4.54
CA TRP A 337 -10.07 7.88 5.67
C TRP A 337 -11.48 8.38 5.33
N ASN A 338 -11.60 9.45 4.57
CA ASN A 338 -12.90 9.91 4.07
C ASN A 338 -13.58 8.85 3.18
N ASN A 339 -12.79 8.13 2.37
CA ASN A 339 -13.32 6.99 1.62
C ASN A 339 -13.75 5.87 2.56
N TYR A 340 -12.92 5.54 3.57
CA TYR A 340 -13.21 4.48 4.53
C TYR A 340 -14.55 4.68 5.23
N ASP A 341 -14.79 5.87 5.79
CA ASP A 341 -16.03 6.20 6.48
C ASP A 341 -17.23 6.15 5.53
N ASN A 342 -17.07 6.73 4.33
CA ASN A 342 -18.13 6.72 3.33
C ASN A 342 -18.44 5.29 2.81
N TYR A 343 -17.42 4.48 2.55
CA TYR A 343 -17.62 3.14 2.02
C TYR A 343 -18.09 2.13 3.07
N LEU A 344 -17.76 2.38 4.34
CA LEU A 344 -18.27 1.58 5.45
C LEU A 344 -19.79 1.77 5.60
N GLU A 345 -20.29 3.01 5.40
CA GLU A 345 -21.71 3.33 5.50
C GLU A 345 -22.49 2.96 4.21
N ASN A 346 -21.92 3.27 3.05
CA ASN A 346 -22.65 3.26 1.77
C ASN A 346 -22.26 2.10 0.84
N GLY A 347 -21.28 1.26 1.25
CA GLY A 347 -20.69 0.20 0.44
C GLY A 347 -19.54 0.67 -0.44
N ILE A 348 -18.75 -0.27 -0.91
CA ILE A 348 -17.50 -0.05 -1.67
C ILE A 348 -17.82 -0.03 -3.16
N PRO A 349 -17.57 1.06 -3.91
CA PRO A 349 -17.69 1.08 -5.37
C PRO A 349 -16.52 0.32 -6.00
N ILE A 350 -16.82 -0.78 -6.67
CA ILE A 350 -15.83 -1.68 -7.26
C ILE A 350 -16.05 -1.77 -8.78
N HIS A 351 -14.98 -1.55 -9.54
CA HIS A 351 -15.02 -1.65 -10.99
C HIS A 351 -15.39 -3.06 -11.47
N VAL A 352 -16.20 -3.16 -12.53
CA VAL A 352 -16.70 -4.46 -13.04
C VAL A 352 -15.58 -5.43 -13.43
N ASP A 353 -14.45 -4.97 -13.94
CA ASP A 353 -13.31 -5.86 -14.26
C ASP A 353 -12.60 -6.39 -13.01
N HIS A 354 -12.58 -5.64 -11.90
CA HIS A 354 -12.13 -6.14 -10.61
C HIS A 354 -13.07 -7.27 -10.14
N LEU A 355 -14.38 -7.04 -10.18
CA LEU A 355 -15.39 -8.06 -9.84
C LEU A 355 -15.33 -9.28 -10.75
N ARG A 356 -15.07 -9.12 -12.05
CA ARG A 356 -14.85 -10.24 -12.97
C ARG A 356 -13.62 -11.08 -12.57
N GLY A 357 -12.55 -10.44 -12.12
CA GLY A 357 -11.38 -11.14 -11.58
C GLY A 357 -11.73 -11.99 -10.35
N LEU A 358 -12.51 -11.43 -9.43
CA LEU A 358 -13.01 -12.14 -8.25
C LEU A 358 -13.99 -13.27 -8.62
N ALA A 359 -14.90 -13.02 -9.56
CA ALA A 359 -15.84 -14.03 -10.05
C ALA A 359 -15.11 -15.22 -10.69
N GLY A 360 -14.04 -14.96 -11.45
CA GLY A 360 -13.26 -16.02 -12.09
C GLY A 360 -12.55 -16.96 -11.11
N ILE A 361 -12.07 -16.46 -9.96
CA ILE A 361 -11.50 -17.33 -8.92
C ILE A 361 -12.62 -18.03 -8.12
N ALA A 362 -13.76 -17.37 -7.90
CA ALA A 362 -14.92 -17.95 -7.23
C ALA A 362 -15.50 -19.13 -8.02
N GLU A 363 -15.60 -19.01 -9.35
CA GLU A 363 -16.02 -20.10 -10.23
C GLU A 363 -15.09 -21.32 -10.14
N LYS A 364 -13.76 -21.10 -10.13
CA LYS A 364 -12.78 -22.19 -9.95
C LYS A 364 -12.93 -22.93 -8.60
N LEU A 365 -13.42 -22.24 -7.58
CA LEU A 365 -13.56 -22.76 -6.22
C LEU A 365 -15.00 -23.19 -5.87
N ASP A 366 -15.92 -23.10 -6.83
CA ASP A 366 -17.34 -23.39 -6.67
C ASP A 366 -18.01 -22.57 -5.54
N ILE A 367 -17.77 -21.25 -5.57
CA ILE A 367 -18.28 -20.28 -4.59
C ILE A 367 -19.23 -19.30 -5.28
N PRO A 368 -20.45 -19.06 -4.76
CA PRO A 368 -21.33 -18.04 -5.30
C PRO A 368 -20.76 -16.63 -5.04
N ILE A 369 -20.94 -15.72 -6.01
CA ILE A 369 -20.58 -14.31 -5.86
C ILE A 369 -21.52 -13.61 -4.85
N CYS A 370 -21.04 -12.55 -4.22
CA CYS A 370 -21.77 -11.80 -3.18
C CYS A 370 -22.37 -10.47 -3.69
N TRP A 371 -22.35 -10.23 -5.00
CA TRP A 371 -22.94 -9.06 -5.66
C TRP A 371 -23.86 -9.49 -6.81
N GLU A 372 -24.67 -8.56 -7.28
CA GLU A 372 -25.51 -8.74 -8.47
C GLU A 372 -24.91 -7.99 -9.66
N TRP A 373 -24.84 -8.63 -10.82
CA TRP A 373 -24.48 -7.92 -12.04
C TRP A 373 -25.62 -7.01 -12.45
N GLN A 374 -25.32 -5.76 -12.75
CA GLN A 374 -26.30 -4.84 -13.30
C GLN A 374 -26.37 -5.07 -14.82
N GLU A 375 -27.58 -5.31 -15.34
CA GLU A 375 -27.87 -5.52 -16.75
C GLU A 375 -27.70 -4.23 -17.59
#